data_05fc2edc8efbcfab12adbe482d43ddd3
#
_entry.id   05fc2edc8efbcfab12adbe482d43ddd3
#
_cell.length_a   1.000
_cell.length_b   1.000
_cell.length_c   1.000
_cell.angle_alpha   90.00
_cell.angle_beta   90.00
_cell.angle_gamma   90.00
#
_symmetry.space_group_name_H-M   'P 1'
#
loop_
_entity.id
_entity.type
_entity.pdbx_description
1 polymer ?
#
loop_
_entity_poly.entity_id
_entity_poly.type
_entity_poly.pdbx_seq_one_letter_code
_entity_poly.pdbx_strand_id
1 'polypeptide(L)'
;MNTLFTSIVQRLLIHPVLEEPNNKETSMAYEASYKCQGFQDQLPTEDEICIELGEGDILCLTILEAEDIAITYRSHSSEQTWEKFIRKCNEITYSEEVPLSLKIKIEKRQNINVLHIYDYELFYKDLSTKQLKQFLEIWNVRMQSNIMVFVHSDEFVSWHTPTIYFQKSSEHTEIIERNYDRSLIYDRTNRLVYSEFTYRNILPLDFELSSFEISDPIAKLFAISYFYYTLSSIFDFSSFANNHINYKINGFKTREFTVPINLADLQISIPNVKILSEIYNWIYLEGNTYDKMIIARNIISINLIDGDSINFTNSTFSAIQSNFRYYSKENVKNFITLRNELSKILLDQENKIASFVSDFASDFKKSILPSITFFISVIAIRAISHQEIFNGFSPNIMKISILLVVLSFVNLLYSLFFELNRKLHYSQQQIKDIKERYSKLLTEEEIADIFHEGDNCKKRNCFIFARKQRCYSVCMWGACILLMSVLLYWIGLDQDLKKVEKNEHNIEYVDSVKHLSPIIDNVQIKTACDTLKTDTNSLNNERFKKSPNSVCNQ
;
A
#
# COMPACT_ATOMS: atom_id res chain seq x y z
N MET A 1 29.19 40.73 28.46
CA MET A 1 30.17 41.60 27.78
C MET A 1 31.10 40.67 27.01
N ASN A 2 31.24 40.83 25.75
CA ASN A 2 31.90 39.82 24.87
C ASN A 2 33.43 39.89 25.08
N THR A 3 34.02 38.90 25.69
CA THR A 3 35.43 38.88 26.12
C THR A 3 36.42 38.95 24.95
N LEU A 4 36.10 38.33 23.82
CA LEU A 4 36.95 38.30 22.60
C LEU A 4 37.18 39.68 22.01
N PHE A 5 36.11 40.40 21.67
CA PHE A 5 36.20 41.70 21.03
C PHE A 5 36.73 42.78 21.98
N THR A 6 36.37 42.70 23.25
CA THR A 6 36.93 43.62 24.25
C THR A 6 38.45 43.45 24.32
N SER A 7 38.96 42.24 24.21
CA SER A 7 40.39 41.96 24.16
C SER A 7 41.06 42.51 22.90
N ILE A 8 40.52 42.21 21.69
CA ILE A 8 41.07 42.72 20.40
C ILE A 8 41.02 44.24 20.35
N VAL A 9 39.88 44.84 20.69
CA VAL A 9 39.66 46.28 20.63
C VAL A 9 40.56 47.02 21.62
N GLN A 10 40.72 46.54 22.88
CA GLN A 10 41.59 47.12 23.87
C GLN A 10 43.07 47.01 23.53
N ARG A 11 43.50 45.96 22.82
CA ARG A 11 44.87 45.78 22.33
C ARG A 11 45.20 46.67 21.13
N LEU A 12 44.20 47.06 20.35
CA LEU A 12 44.39 47.91 19.15
C LEU A 12 44.17 49.39 19.41
N LEU A 13 43.15 49.78 20.19
CA LEU A 13 42.62 51.14 20.26
C LEU A 13 42.87 51.80 21.61
N ILE A 14 43.06 53.11 21.57
CA ILE A 14 43.09 54.00 22.76
C ILE A 14 41.68 54.58 22.93
N HIS A 15 41.10 54.41 24.12
CA HIS A 15 39.75 54.86 24.48
C HIS A 15 38.65 54.48 23.47
N PRO A 16 38.47 53.18 23.17
CA PRO A 16 37.47 52.76 22.21
C PRO A 16 36.04 52.99 22.74
N VAL A 17 35.19 53.59 21.90
CA VAL A 17 33.77 53.79 22.18
C VAL A 17 32.98 53.11 21.04
N LEU A 18 32.14 52.15 21.44
CA LEU A 18 31.30 51.42 20.51
C LEU A 18 30.26 52.34 19.85
N GLU A 19 30.17 52.32 18.53
CA GLU A 19 29.17 53.07 17.77
C GLU A 19 27.89 52.27 17.63
N GLU A 20 26.90 52.52 18.49
CA GLU A 20 25.55 52.01 18.27
C GLU A 20 24.78 52.94 17.32
N PRO A 21 23.92 52.41 16.40
CA PRO A 21 23.35 51.08 16.30
C PRO A 21 23.95 50.16 15.20
N ASN A 22 25.16 50.43 14.75
CA ASN A 22 25.76 49.79 13.56
C ASN A 22 26.29 48.36 13.81
N ASN A 23 26.17 47.88 15.06
CA ASN A 23 26.66 46.54 15.40
C ASN A 23 25.61 45.50 15.06
N LYS A 24 26.03 44.44 14.39
CA LYS A 24 25.18 43.33 14.06
C LYS A 24 25.97 42.04 13.95
N GLU A 25 25.31 40.95 14.29
CA GLU A 25 25.80 39.61 14.01
C GLU A 25 24.70 38.78 13.33
N THR A 26 25.07 38.18 12.22
CA THR A 26 24.22 37.32 11.41
C THR A 26 24.86 35.95 11.26
N SER A 27 24.19 35.02 10.60
CA SER A 27 24.79 33.73 10.19
C SER A 27 25.94 33.90 9.17
N MET A 28 26.11 35.06 8.57
CA MET A 28 27.11 35.33 7.51
C MET A 28 28.26 36.17 7.99
N ALA A 29 28.03 37.13 8.87
CA ALA A 29 29.07 38.06 9.33
C ALA A 29 28.75 38.64 10.70
N TYR A 30 29.81 39.01 11.40
CA TYR A 30 29.78 39.94 12.52
C TYR A 30 30.34 41.30 12.05
N GLU A 31 29.72 42.41 12.44
CA GLU A 31 30.19 43.78 12.13
C GLU A 31 30.02 44.67 13.35
N ALA A 32 31.08 45.42 13.67
CA ALA A 32 31.10 46.42 14.73
C ALA A 32 31.95 47.60 14.35
N SER A 33 31.61 48.81 14.80
CA SER A 33 32.36 50.03 14.58
C SER A 33 32.70 50.67 15.94
N TYR A 34 33.96 51.13 16.06
CA TYR A 34 34.46 51.76 17.28
C TYR A 34 35.08 53.12 16.92
N LYS A 35 34.66 54.19 17.59
CA LYS A 35 35.41 55.44 17.65
C LYS A 35 36.58 55.30 18.58
N CYS A 36 37.71 55.89 18.26
CA CYS A 36 38.90 55.85 19.07
C CYS A 36 39.71 57.16 18.96
N GLN A 37 40.61 57.35 19.94
CA GLN A 37 41.53 58.49 19.97
C GLN A 37 42.91 58.15 19.38
N GLY A 38 43.09 56.93 18.92
CA GLY A 38 44.34 56.45 18.35
C GLY A 38 44.53 54.97 18.56
N PHE A 39 45.70 54.49 18.18
CA PHE A 39 46.10 53.09 18.32
C PHE A 39 47.14 52.96 19.46
N GLN A 40 47.21 51.77 20.04
CA GLN A 40 48.17 51.46 21.10
C GLN A 40 49.61 51.53 20.57
N ASP A 41 50.55 51.95 21.45
CA ASP A 41 51.99 52.05 21.08
C ASP A 41 52.59 50.68 20.69
N GLN A 42 52.09 49.60 21.30
CA GLN A 42 52.44 48.22 20.98
C GLN A 42 51.24 47.49 20.43
N LEU A 43 51.21 47.39 19.10
CA LEU A 43 50.15 46.68 18.38
C LEU A 43 50.44 45.15 18.41
N PRO A 44 49.41 44.31 18.53
CA PRO A 44 49.54 42.85 18.56
C PRO A 44 50.03 42.32 17.22
N THR A 45 50.52 41.09 17.23
CA THR A 45 50.82 40.35 15.98
C THR A 45 49.57 39.83 15.31
N GLU A 46 49.65 39.49 14.01
CA GLU A 46 48.54 38.91 13.28
C GLU A 46 48.02 37.63 13.93
N ASP A 47 48.94 36.75 14.37
CA ASP A 47 48.61 35.50 15.03
C ASP A 47 47.86 35.72 16.36
N GLU A 48 48.24 36.74 17.16
CA GLU A 48 47.60 37.05 18.43
C GLU A 48 46.17 37.58 18.26
N ILE A 49 45.85 38.22 17.11
CA ILE A 49 44.48 38.67 16.82
C ILE A 49 43.65 37.56 16.19
N CYS A 50 44.23 36.72 15.36
CA CYS A 50 43.53 35.68 14.65
C CYS A 50 43.35 34.39 15.47
N ILE A 51 44.05 34.22 16.62
CA ILE A 51 44.03 32.98 17.42
C ILE A 51 42.64 32.64 18.00
N GLU A 52 41.80 33.64 18.17
CA GLU A 52 40.45 33.45 18.74
C GLU A 52 39.37 33.39 17.69
N LEU A 53 39.73 33.48 16.37
CA LEU A 53 38.79 33.36 15.28
C LEU A 53 38.42 31.92 15.01
N GLY A 54 37.19 31.70 14.56
CA GLY A 54 36.75 30.41 14.08
C GLY A 54 37.53 29.96 12.87
N GLU A 55 37.72 28.62 12.74
CA GLU A 55 38.46 28.04 11.62
C GLU A 55 37.83 28.40 10.27
N GLY A 56 38.59 29.15 9.48
CA GLY A 56 38.20 29.59 8.14
C GLY A 56 37.33 30.85 8.10
N ASP A 57 37.07 31.52 9.23
CA ASP A 57 36.47 32.84 9.28
C ASP A 57 37.55 33.89 8.90
N ILE A 58 37.12 34.97 8.25
CA ILE A 58 38.00 36.00 7.72
C ILE A 58 37.82 37.30 8.49
N LEU A 59 38.86 37.78 9.14
CA LEU A 59 38.87 39.08 9.79
C LEU A 59 39.20 40.19 8.81
N CYS A 60 38.36 41.24 8.78
CA CYS A 60 38.58 42.47 8.05
C CYS A 60 38.56 43.65 9.04
N LEU A 61 39.64 44.44 9.06
CA LEU A 61 39.75 45.65 9.85
C LEU A 61 39.86 46.83 8.91
N THR A 62 38.99 47.84 9.02
CA THR A 62 39.01 49.03 8.17
C THR A 62 39.12 50.27 9.04
N ILE A 63 40.16 51.04 8.85
CA ILE A 63 40.34 52.34 9.49
C ILE A 63 39.64 53.40 8.65
N LEU A 64 38.81 54.20 9.31
CA LEU A 64 38.13 55.35 8.72
C LEU A 64 38.67 56.65 9.35
N GLU A 65 39.15 57.58 8.52
CA GLU A 65 39.52 58.93 8.89
C GLU A 65 38.48 59.88 8.27
N ALA A 66 37.75 60.68 9.04
CA ALA A 66 36.65 61.52 8.59
C ALA A 66 35.67 60.81 7.62
N GLU A 67 35.30 59.59 7.93
CA GLU A 67 34.42 58.70 7.16
C GLU A 67 35.03 58.10 5.88
N ASP A 68 36.24 58.54 5.46
CA ASP A 68 36.96 57.97 4.34
C ASP A 68 37.79 56.73 4.76
N ILE A 69 37.89 55.73 3.86
CA ILE A 69 38.68 54.53 4.11
C ILE A 69 40.18 54.87 4.00
N ALA A 70 40.87 54.86 5.15
CA ALA A 70 42.31 55.07 5.20
C ALA A 70 43.10 53.82 4.82
N ILE A 71 42.69 52.66 5.33
CA ILE A 71 43.24 51.34 5.00
C ILE A 71 42.29 50.23 5.42
N THR A 72 42.37 49.10 4.72
CA THR A 72 41.70 47.84 5.09
C THR A 72 42.73 46.71 5.21
N TYR A 73 42.70 46.00 6.32
CA TYR A 73 43.35 44.71 6.49
C TYR A 73 42.33 43.58 6.28
N ARG A 74 42.80 42.51 5.65
CA ARG A 74 42.00 41.27 5.49
C ARG A 74 42.89 40.07 5.75
N SER A 75 42.56 39.25 6.71
CA SER A 75 43.31 38.01 7.01
C SER A 75 43.41 37.12 5.78
N HIS A 76 44.54 36.47 5.60
CA HIS A 76 44.84 35.60 4.45
C HIS A 76 44.91 36.34 3.08
N SER A 77 44.98 37.66 3.06
CA SER A 77 45.13 38.44 1.83
C SER A 77 46.59 38.74 1.55
N SER A 78 47.02 38.59 0.30
CA SER A 78 48.38 39.01 -0.16
C SER A 78 48.49 40.52 -0.39
N GLU A 79 47.38 41.21 -0.59
CA GLU A 79 47.36 42.66 -0.90
C GLU A 79 47.12 43.53 0.33
N GLN A 80 46.19 43.09 1.21
CA GLN A 80 45.75 43.80 2.41
C GLN A 80 46.41 43.20 3.66
N THR A 81 47.76 43.31 3.71
CA THR A 81 48.59 42.64 4.73
C THR A 81 48.57 43.34 6.07
N TRP A 82 48.85 42.60 7.14
CA TRP A 82 48.98 43.11 8.51
C TRP A 82 50.07 44.18 8.63
N GLU A 83 51.21 44.00 7.96
CA GLU A 83 52.31 44.96 7.98
C GLU A 83 51.90 46.36 7.43
N LYS A 84 51.13 46.39 6.32
CA LYS A 84 50.61 47.63 5.77
C LYS A 84 49.64 48.31 6.73
N PHE A 85 48.78 47.50 7.38
CA PHE A 85 47.80 47.98 8.35
C PHE A 85 48.53 48.62 9.57
N ILE A 86 49.51 47.93 10.16
CA ILE A 86 50.31 48.41 11.29
C ILE A 86 51.05 49.70 10.90
N ARG A 87 51.65 49.77 9.70
CA ARG A 87 52.33 50.99 9.22
C ARG A 87 51.36 52.16 9.22
N LYS A 88 50.16 51.98 8.70
CA LYS A 88 49.15 53.05 8.66
C LYS A 88 48.70 53.45 10.08
N CYS A 89 48.48 52.52 11.00
CA CYS A 89 48.16 52.80 12.38
C CYS A 89 49.22 53.73 13.05
N ASN A 90 50.52 53.48 12.76
CA ASN A 90 51.64 54.28 13.29
C ASN A 90 51.78 55.62 12.66
N GLU A 91 51.25 55.84 11.42
CA GLU A 91 51.27 57.11 10.71
C GLU A 91 50.13 58.07 11.13
N ILE A 92 49.06 57.54 11.70
CA ILE A 92 47.87 58.29 12.09
C ILE A 92 48.14 59.06 13.36
N THR A 93 48.01 60.40 13.27
CA THR A 93 48.08 61.32 14.41
C THR A 93 46.64 61.69 14.81
N TYR A 94 46.29 61.51 16.03
CA TYR A 94 44.95 61.87 16.54
C TYR A 94 44.75 63.40 16.45
N SER A 95 43.59 63.79 15.92
CA SER A 95 43.12 65.20 15.90
C SER A 95 41.65 65.22 16.32
N GLU A 96 41.27 66.15 17.21
CA GLU A 96 39.84 66.29 17.59
C GLU A 96 38.96 66.74 16.41
N GLU A 97 39.54 67.30 15.37
CA GLU A 97 38.84 67.79 14.16
C GLU A 97 38.58 66.65 13.15
N VAL A 98 39.30 65.51 13.24
CA VAL A 98 39.19 64.39 12.33
C VAL A 98 38.81 63.17 13.12
N PRO A 99 37.53 62.75 13.07
CA PRO A 99 37.06 61.54 13.79
C PRO A 99 37.73 60.29 13.21
N LEU A 100 38.28 59.47 14.11
CA LEU A 100 38.92 58.20 13.79
C LEU A 100 38.02 57.07 14.25
N SER A 101 37.72 56.13 13.34
CA SER A 101 36.98 54.91 13.70
C SER A 101 37.61 53.67 13.08
N LEU A 102 37.45 52.55 13.80
CA LEU A 102 37.81 51.22 13.33
C LEU A 102 36.55 50.40 13.13
N LYS A 103 36.35 49.98 11.89
CA LYS A 103 35.31 49.01 11.56
C LYS A 103 35.89 47.61 11.56
N ILE A 104 35.30 46.74 12.36
CA ILE A 104 35.66 45.32 12.47
C ILE A 104 34.57 44.55 11.76
N LYS A 105 34.94 43.70 10.80
CA LYS A 105 34.06 42.76 10.15
C LYS A 105 34.69 41.38 10.16
N ILE A 106 33.93 40.35 10.63
CA ILE A 106 34.31 38.95 10.48
C ILE A 106 33.35 38.30 9.50
N GLU A 107 33.89 37.88 8.38
CA GLU A 107 33.13 37.10 7.37
C GLU A 107 33.17 35.63 7.77
N LYS A 108 32.00 35.08 8.14
CA LYS A 108 31.87 33.68 8.57
C LYS A 108 31.89 32.76 7.36
N ARG A 109 32.63 31.67 7.49
CA ARG A 109 32.69 30.66 6.42
C ARG A 109 31.31 30.08 6.16
N GLN A 110 30.93 30.05 4.89
CA GLN A 110 29.65 29.49 4.44
C GLN A 110 29.81 28.01 3.99
N ASN A 111 28.72 27.30 3.93
CA ASN A 111 28.66 25.92 3.40
C ASN A 111 29.50 24.88 4.17
N ILE A 112 29.72 25.13 5.46
CA ILE A 112 30.31 24.15 6.38
C ILE A 112 29.40 23.89 7.58
N ASN A 113 29.60 22.76 8.21
CA ASN A 113 28.83 22.33 9.38
C ASN A 113 29.29 23.01 10.68
N VAL A 114 30.05 24.09 10.59
CA VAL A 114 30.54 24.85 11.74
C VAL A 114 30.08 26.30 11.63
N LEU A 115 29.62 26.86 12.73
CA LEU A 115 29.24 28.27 12.85
C LEU A 115 29.83 28.82 14.14
N HIS A 116 30.56 29.96 14.05
CA HIS A 116 31.03 30.69 15.22
C HIS A 116 30.11 31.87 15.52
N ILE A 117 29.73 32.05 16.76
CA ILE A 117 28.96 33.19 17.27
C ILE A 117 29.83 33.98 18.22
N TYR A 118 30.13 35.22 17.82
CA TYR A 118 31.04 36.14 18.54
C TYR A 118 30.29 37.05 19.49
N ASP A 119 29.04 37.42 19.18
CA ASP A 119 28.15 38.17 20.08
C ASP A 119 26.77 37.49 20.10
N TYR A 120 26.50 36.78 21.16
CA TYR A 120 25.29 35.97 21.28
C TYR A 120 24.01 36.80 21.29
N GLU A 121 24.04 38.00 21.90
CA GLU A 121 22.86 38.86 22.00
C GLU A 121 22.51 39.47 20.64
N LEU A 122 23.52 39.93 19.86
CA LEU A 122 23.32 40.46 18.51
C LEU A 122 22.84 39.35 17.57
N PHE A 123 23.38 38.14 17.70
CA PHE A 123 22.94 37.00 16.89
C PHE A 123 21.48 36.60 17.22
N TYR A 124 21.11 36.57 18.50
CA TYR A 124 19.72 36.35 18.90
C TYR A 124 18.79 37.43 18.34
N LYS A 125 19.20 38.70 18.42
CA LYS A 125 18.44 39.83 17.91
C LYS A 125 18.21 39.70 16.39
N ASP A 126 19.23 39.32 15.62
CA ASP A 126 19.09 39.04 14.18
C ASP A 126 18.13 37.91 13.91
N LEU A 127 18.27 36.77 14.60
CA LEU A 127 17.40 35.61 14.41
C LEU A 127 15.94 35.90 14.79
N SER A 128 15.71 36.61 15.90
CA SER A 128 14.35 36.90 16.39
C SER A 128 13.54 37.81 15.46
N THR A 129 14.20 38.64 14.66
CA THR A 129 13.55 39.54 13.69
C THR A 129 13.19 38.84 12.36
N LYS A 130 13.63 37.60 12.16
CA LYS A 130 13.40 36.87 10.91
C LYS A 130 12.01 36.24 10.86
N GLN A 131 11.58 36.02 9.64
CA GLN A 131 10.43 35.14 9.35
C GLN A 131 10.82 33.68 9.57
N LEU A 132 9.87 32.84 9.96
CA LEU A 132 10.11 31.40 10.13
C LEU A 132 10.79 30.75 8.92
N LYS A 133 10.36 31.12 7.69
CA LYS A 133 10.96 30.64 6.45
C LYS A 133 12.45 30.96 6.36
N GLN A 134 12.82 32.21 6.67
CA GLN A 134 14.22 32.66 6.63
C GLN A 134 15.07 31.97 7.69
N PHE A 135 14.52 31.75 8.88
CA PHE A 135 15.19 31.02 9.94
C PHE A 135 15.50 29.57 9.53
N LEU A 136 14.51 28.85 8.99
CA LEU A 136 14.70 27.49 8.51
C LEU A 136 15.74 27.43 7.36
N GLU A 137 15.74 28.42 6.48
CA GLU A 137 16.69 28.47 5.36
C GLU A 137 18.14 28.62 5.81
N ILE A 138 18.42 29.37 6.87
CA ILE A 138 19.78 29.48 7.45
C ILE A 138 20.33 28.08 7.78
N TRP A 139 19.53 27.25 8.41
CA TRP A 139 19.93 25.89 8.81
C TRP A 139 19.92 24.91 7.62
N ASN A 140 18.98 25.07 6.69
CA ASN A 140 18.90 24.24 5.49
C ASN A 140 20.17 24.36 4.62
N VAL A 141 20.70 25.57 4.45
CA VAL A 141 21.94 25.80 3.67
C VAL A 141 23.16 25.16 4.34
N ARG A 142 23.23 25.17 5.68
CA ARG A 142 24.37 24.62 6.45
C ARG A 142 24.31 23.13 6.70
N MET A 143 23.12 22.51 6.67
CA MET A 143 22.89 21.12 7.04
C MET A 143 23.39 20.15 5.95
N GLN A 144 24.69 19.87 5.95
CA GLN A 144 25.26 18.77 5.16
C GLN A 144 25.45 17.50 6.04
N SER A 145 25.73 17.71 7.33
CA SER A 145 25.78 16.72 8.41
C SER A 145 25.36 17.39 9.72
N ASN A 146 25.82 16.93 10.88
CA ASN A 146 25.59 17.61 12.14
C ASN A 146 26.25 18.99 12.14
N ILE A 147 25.57 20.02 12.68
CA ILE A 147 26.08 21.40 12.77
C ILE A 147 26.62 21.64 14.16
N MET A 148 27.86 22.12 14.23
CA MET A 148 28.49 22.58 15.47
C MET A 148 28.45 24.10 15.52
N VAL A 149 27.84 24.66 16.56
CA VAL A 149 27.75 26.11 16.77
C VAL A 149 28.57 26.44 18.00
N PHE A 150 29.72 27.10 17.79
CA PHE A 150 30.62 27.54 18.84
C PHE A 150 30.27 28.96 19.30
N VAL A 151 29.90 29.08 20.58
CA VAL A 151 29.57 30.37 21.17
C VAL A 151 30.77 30.89 21.97
N HIS A 152 31.26 32.07 21.58
CA HIS A 152 32.37 32.72 22.23
C HIS A 152 31.91 33.52 23.47
N SER A 153 31.37 32.81 24.46
CA SER A 153 30.92 33.39 25.75
C SER A 153 31.10 32.39 26.87
N ASP A 154 31.73 32.79 27.94
CA ASP A 154 31.96 31.96 29.12
C ASP A 154 30.68 31.70 29.95
N GLU A 155 29.69 32.57 29.82
CA GLU A 155 28.41 32.46 30.54
C GLU A 155 27.40 31.58 29.82
N PHE A 156 27.68 31.18 28.54
CA PHE A 156 26.77 30.36 27.74
C PHE A 156 26.60 28.97 28.36
N VAL A 157 25.37 28.46 28.36
CA VAL A 157 25.05 27.08 28.75
C VAL A 157 24.78 26.26 27.48
N SER A 158 25.58 25.21 27.30
CA SER A 158 25.51 24.35 26.12
C SER A 158 24.17 23.61 26.04
N TRP A 159 23.58 23.54 24.86
CA TRP A 159 22.37 22.79 24.59
C TRP A 159 22.42 22.26 23.14
N HIS A 160 21.59 21.26 22.84
CA HIS A 160 21.60 20.67 21.50
C HIS A 160 20.22 20.17 21.07
N THR A 161 20.09 20.03 19.77
CA THR A 161 19.07 19.20 19.09
C THR A 161 19.72 17.90 18.63
N PRO A 162 19.01 16.98 17.94
CA PRO A 162 19.63 15.79 17.36
C PRO A 162 20.79 16.04 16.42
N THR A 163 20.82 17.19 15.73
CA THR A 163 21.76 17.47 14.66
C THR A 163 22.46 18.82 14.79
N ILE A 164 22.03 19.68 15.69
CA ILE A 164 22.60 21.03 15.87
C ILE A 164 23.01 21.17 17.33
N TYR A 165 24.31 21.44 17.55
CA TYR A 165 24.95 21.49 18.86
C TYR A 165 25.45 22.90 19.13
N PHE A 166 24.85 23.59 20.08
CA PHE A 166 25.32 24.87 20.61
C PHE A 166 26.20 24.61 21.82
N GLN A 167 27.46 24.98 21.73
CA GLN A 167 28.44 24.73 22.81
C GLN A 167 29.41 25.90 22.95
N LYS A 168 30.05 26.00 24.12
CA LYS A 168 31.16 26.95 24.31
C LYS A 168 32.31 26.58 23.39
N SER A 169 33.09 27.59 22.96
CA SER A 169 34.30 27.35 22.13
C SER A 169 35.33 26.47 22.81
N SER A 170 35.31 26.38 24.16
CA SER A 170 36.23 25.58 24.99
C SER A 170 35.71 24.16 25.27
N GLU A 171 34.48 23.83 24.91
CA GLU A 171 33.86 22.53 25.20
C GLU A 171 33.82 21.62 23.94
N HIS A 172 33.95 20.32 24.19
CA HIS A 172 33.73 19.29 23.16
C HIS A 172 32.55 18.42 23.60
N THR A 173 31.48 18.46 22.78
CA THR A 173 30.31 17.61 23.02
C THR A 173 30.38 16.38 22.09
N GLU A 174 30.12 15.19 22.63
CA GLU A 174 30.02 13.97 21.82
C GLU A 174 28.76 14.03 20.96
N ILE A 175 28.92 13.75 19.66
CA ILE A 175 27.83 13.70 18.72
C ILE A 175 27.07 12.37 18.90
N ILE A 176 25.80 12.46 19.21
CA ILE A 176 24.92 11.31 19.37
C ILE A 176 24.36 10.94 17.99
N GLU A 177 24.78 9.80 17.43
CA GLU A 177 24.21 9.29 16.19
C GLU A 177 22.77 8.80 16.44
N ARG A 178 21.83 9.30 15.67
CA ARG A 178 20.45 8.82 15.65
C ARG A 178 20.22 7.91 14.45
N ASN A 179 19.58 6.78 14.68
CA ASN A 179 19.36 5.75 13.70
C ASN A 179 17.96 5.89 13.04
N TYR A 180 17.78 6.92 12.19
CA TYR A 180 16.60 7.04 11.34
C TYR A 180 16.98 7.46 9.92
N ASP A 181 16.24 6.93 8.95
CA ASP A 181 16.45 7.24 7.54
C ASP A 181 15.79 8.56 7.17
N ARG A 182 16.60 9.61 7.00
CA ARG A 182 16.17 10.97 6.66
C ARG A 182 15.49 11.02 5.28
N SER A 183 16.01 10.28 4.31
CA SER A 183 15.47 10.27 2.94
C SER A 183 14.07 9.65 2.92
N LEU A 184 13.86 8.59 3.70
CA LEU A 184 12.57 7.94 3.83
C LEU A 184 11.51 8.85 4.49
N ILE A 185 11.90 9.61 5.53
CA ILE A 185 11.00 10.59 6.18
C ILE A 185 10.63 11.70 5.19
N TYR A 186 11.61 12.25 4.48
CA TYR A 186 11.41 13.28 3.46
C TYR A 186 10.45 12.81 2.36
N ASP A 187 10.68 11.63 1.80
CA ASP A 187 9.84 11.07 0.76
C ASP A 187 8.41 10.79 1.24
N ARG A 188 8.24 10.30 2.47
CA ARG A 188 6.93 10.07 3.08
C ARG A 188 6.18 11.38 3.29
N THR A 189 6.86 12.42 3.79
CA THR A 189 6.27 13.74 3.99
C THR A 189 5.76 14.32 2.65
N ASN A 190 6.60 14.32 1.62
CA ASN A 190 6.24 14.87 0.31
C ASN A 190 5.09 14.14 -0.40
N ARG A 191 4.86 12.87 -0.07
CA ARG A 191 3.73 12.09 -0.62
C ARG A 191 2.42 12.33 0.14
N LEU A 192 2.50 12.72 1.40
CA LEU A 192 1.34 12.78 2.30
C LEU A 192 0.86 14.19 2.58
N VAL A 193 1.69 15.20 2.29
CA VAL A 193 1.46 16.60 2.67
C VAL A 193 1.73 17.52 1.48
N TYR A 194 0.88 18.53 1.31
CA TYR A 194 1.17 19.66 0.43
C TYR A 194 1.65 20.83 1.27
N SER A 195 2.96 21.11 1.21
CA SER A 195 3.58 22.12 2.06
C SER A 195 4.55 23.00 1.26
N GLU A 196 4.53 24.30 1.51
CA GLU A 196 5.56 25.23 1.02
C GLU A 196 6.85 25.19 1.88
N PHE A 197 6.88 24.42 2.96
CA PHE A 197 8.09 24.11 3.74
C PHE A 197 8.89 22.98 3.04
N THR A 198 9.43 23.26 1.86
CA THR A 198 10.14 22.29 1.03
C THR A 198 11.65 22.39 1.21
N TYR A 199 12.15 21.96 2.37
CA TYR A 199 13.58 21.94 2.67
C TYR A 199 14.15 20.54 2.47
N ARG A 200 15.27 20.45 1.76
CA ARG A 200 15.88 19.16 1.40
C ARG A 200 16.81 18.61 2.47
N ASN A 201 17.51 19.51 3.15
CA ASN A 201 18.56 19.11 4.07
C ASN A 201 18.12 19.10 5.53
N ILE A 202 16.97 19.69 5.86
CA ILE A 202 16.45 19.73 7.22
C ILE A 202 15.11 19.01 7.33
N LEU A 203 14.87 18.42 8.50
CA LEU A 203 13.61 17.82 8.93
C LEU A 203 13.14 18.51 10.21
N PRO A 204 11.86 18.43 10.57
CA PRO A 204 11.40 18.91 11.87
C PRO A 204 12.24 18.40 13.03
N LEU A 205 12.66 17.14 13.02
CA LEU A 205 13.49 16.52 14.05
C LEU A 205 14.80 17.28 14.33
N ASP A 206 15.34 18.00 13.37
CA ASP A 206 16.60 18.75 13.53
C ASP A 206 16.44 19.94 14.49
N PHE A 207 15.22 20.35 14.80
CA PHE A 207 14.87 21.43 15.69
C PHE A 207 14.29 20.96 17.03
N GLU A 208 14.11 19.64 17.22
CA GLU A 208 13.61 19.05 18.46
C GLU A 208 14.66 19.22 19.57
N LEU A 209 14.34 19.95 20.62
CA LEU A 209 15.27 20.14 21.74
C LEU A 209 15.39 18.85 22.56
N SER A 210 16.61 18.51 22.97
CA SER A 210 16.89 17.37 23.85
C SER A 210 16.29 17.52 25.24
N SER A 211 16.08 18.75 25.68
CA SER A 211 15.36 19.11 26.93
C SER A 211 14.37 20.23 26.65
N PHE A 212 13.16 20.09 27.16
CA PHE A 212 12.11 21.11 27.06
C PHE A 212 12.16 22.13 28.21
N GLU A 213 13.18 22.11 29.03
CA GLU A 213 13.48 23.18 30.01
C GLU A 213 14.21 24.31 29.27
N ILE A 214 13.44 25.21 28.64
CA ILE A 214 13.96 26.25 27.75
C ILE A 214 14.22 27.52 28.56
N SER A 215 15.46 27.74 28.98
CA SER A 215 15.93 29.01 29.56
C SER A 215 16.59 29.90 28.50
N ASP A 216 17.19 29.31 27.48
CA ASP A 216 17.94 29.98 26.44
C ASP A 216 17.01 30.59 25.36
N PRO A 217 17.22 31.87 24.96
CA PRO A 217 16.37 32.57 24.01
C PRO A 217 16.45 32.00 22.59
N ILE A 218 17.63 31.54 22.11
CA ILE A 218 17.77 30.91 20.80
C ILE A 218 17.13 29.52 20.82
N ALA A 219 17.31 28.75 21.89
CA ALA A 219 16.62 27.45 22.05
C ALA A 219 15.10 27.62 22.00
N LYS A 220 14.55 28.74 22.51
CA LYS A 220 13.12 29.03 22.36
C LYS A 220 12.71 29.24 20.89
N LEU A 221 13.54 29.91 20.07
CA LEU A 221 13.29 30.05 18.62
C LEU A 221 13.32 28.69 17.92
N PHE A 222 14.20 27.77 18.33
CA PHE A 222 14.23 26.40 17.85
C PHE A 222 12.96 25.64 18.21
N ALA A 223 12.48 25.73 19.44
CA ALA A 223 11.23 25.10 19.85
C ALA A 223 10.01 25.64 19.07
N ILE A 224 9.95 26.95 18.84
CA ILE A 224 8.93 27.58 17.97
C ILE A 224 9.02 27.00 16.56
N SER A 225 10.22 26.99 15.97
CA SER A 225 10.45 26.48 14.62
C SER A 225 10.12 24.99 14.50
N TYR A 226 10.50 24.18 15.51
CA TYR A 226 10.12 22.78 15.62
C TYR A 226 8.61 22.60 15.57
N PHE A 227 7.86 23.34 16.40
CA PHE A 227 6.42 23.22 16.48
C PHE A 227 5.74 23.49 15.14
N TYR A 228 6.00 24.67 14.55
CA TYR A 228 5.33 25.09 13.31
C TYR A 228 5.80 24.31 12.07
N TYR A 229 7.07 23.91 12.03
CA TYR A 229 7.57 23.05 10.96
C TYR A 229 7.02 21.62 11.06
N THR A 230 6.86 21.09 12.28
CA THR A 230 6.22 19.79 12.52
C THR A 230 4.74 19.81 12.10
N LEU A 231 4.00 20.88 12.41
CA LEU A 231 2.63 21.04 11.92
C LEU A 231 2.55 20.97 10.41
N SER A 232 3.48 21.60 9.68
CA SER A 232 3.53 21.55 8.23
C SER A 232 3.82 20.16 7.67
N SER A 233 4.32 19.24 8.48
CA SER A 233 4.60 17.84 8.11
C SER A 233 3.47 16.88 8.49
N ILE A 234 2.49 17.32 9.29
CA ILE A 234 1.36 16.50 9.73
C ILE A 234 0.06 16.96 9.06
N PHE A 235 -0.16 18.28 8.95
CA PHE A 235 -1.38 18.82 8.36
C PHE A 235 -1.38 18.59 6.83
N ASP A 236 -2.56 18.62 6.23
CA ASP A 236 -2.69 18.32 4.78
C ASP A 236 -2.10 19.41 3.91
N PHE A 237 -2.22 20.65 4.37
CA PHE A 237 -1.80 21.83 3.62
C PHE A 237 -1.16 22.85 4.53
N SER A 238 -0.05 23.46 4.05
CA SER A 238 0.56 24.64 4.65
C SER A 238 1.14 25.57 3.57
N SER A 239 0.87 26.87 3.70
CA SER A 239 1.33 27.88 2.74
C SER A 239 1.66 29.20 3.40
N PHE A 240 2.47 30.02 2.71
CA PHE A 240 2.81 31.38 3.11
C PHE A 240 2.00 32.37 2.27
N ALA A 241 1.11 33.14 2.90
CA ALA A 241 0.33 34.15 2.21
C ALA A 241 0.06 35.35 3.12
N ASN A 242 0.07 36.57 2.55
CA ASN A 242 -0.32 37.81 3.24
C ASN A 242 0.36 38.02 4.61
N ASN A 243 1.65 37.75 4.70
CA ASN A 243 2.45 37.83 5.93
C ASN A 243 1.99 36.87 7.04
N HIS A 244 1.30 35.78 6.67
CA HIS A 244 0.85 34.73 7.57
C HIS A 244 1.22 33.35 7.05
N ILE A 245 1.18 32.37 7.93
CA ILE A 245 1.26 30.96 7.61
C ILE A 245 -0.14 30.36 7.77
N ASN A 246 -0.65 29.78 6.70
CA ASN A 246 -1.93 29.11 6.72
C ASN A 246 -1.73 27.61 6.82
N TYR A 247 -2.40 26.99 7.76
CA TYR A 247 -2.44 25.55 7.99
C TYR A 247 -3.84 25.03 7.79
N LYS A 248 -3.98 23.89 7.11
CA LYS A 248 -5.25 23.20 6.95
C LYS A 248 -5.11 21.72 7.23
N ILE A 249 -6.00 21.19 8.04
CA ILE A 249 -6.10 19.76 8.33
C ILE A 249 -7.49 19.26 7.94
N ASN A 250 -7.51 18.19 7.15
CA ASN A 250 -8.71 17.48 6.73
C ASN A 250 -8.75 16.11 7.41
N GLY A 251 -9.61 15.98 8.39
CA GLY A 251 -9.88 14.73 9.07
C GLY A 251 -11.39 14.49 9.14
N PHE A 252 -11.91 14.05 10.27
CA PHE A 252 -13.37 14.01 10.49
C PHE A 252 -14.00 15.40 10.38
N LYS A 253 -13.23 16.44 10.70
CA LYS A 253 -13.59 17.85 10.46
C LYS A 253 -12.46 18.52 9.71
N THR A 254 -12.81 19.48 8.85
CA THR A 254 -11.82 20.40 8.28
C THR A 254 -11.57 21.53 9.26
N ARG A 255 -10.29 21.83 9.54
CA ARG A 255 -9.85 22.93 10.39
C ARG A 255 -8.83 23.77 9.65
N GLU A 256 -8.91 25.08 9.81
CA GLU A 256 -7.99 26.04 9.22
C GLU A 256 -7.44 26.96 10.30
N PHE A 257 -6.16 27.27 10.23
CA PHE A 257 -5.45 28.12 11.18
C PHE A 257 -4.57 29.10 10.40
N THR A 258 -4.53 30.33 10.86
CA THR A 258 -3.69 31.37 10.31
C THR A 258 -2.87 31.96 11.43
N VAL A 259 -1.54 31.87 11.31
CA VAL A 259 -0.59 32.37 12.32
C VAL A 259 0.38 33.37 11.70
N PRO A 260 0.97 34.28 12.51
CA PRO A 260 1.98 35.21 12.01
C PRO A 260 3.18 34.49 11.38
N ILE A 261 3.85 35.13 10.42
CA ILE A 261 5.06 34.57 9.78
C ILE A 261 6.34 34.87 10.54
N ASN A 262 6.37 35.98 11.35
CA ASN A 262 7.54 36.40 12.07
C ASN A 262 7.74 35.55 13.32
N LEU A 263 8.96 35.11 13.59
CA LEU A 263 9.30 34.32 14.78
C LEU A 263 8.95 35.01 16.09
N ALA A 264 9.14 36.34 16.16
CA ALA A 264 8.84 37.11 17.38
C ALA A 264 7.36 37.09 17.78
N ASP A 265 6.46 36.97 16.79
CA ASP A 265 5.01 37.01 16.99
C ASP A 265 4.43 35.60 17.27
N LEU A 266 5.21 34.54 17.01
CA LEU A 266 4.79 33.15 17.21
C LEU A 266 4.88 32.73 18.69
N GLN A 267 3.85 32.09 19.16
CA GLN A 267 3.76 31.59 20.53
C GLN A 267 3.60 30.08 20.56
N ILE A 268 4.22 29.45 21.55
CA ILE A 268 4.11 28.02 21.81
C ILE A 268 3.85 27.75 23.29
N SER A 269 3.23 26.62 23.55
CA SER A 269 3.10 26.02 24.87
C SER A 269 3.97 24.75 24.94
N ILE A 270 4.82 24.63 25.94
CA ILE A 270 5.70 23.46 26.12
C ILE A 270 4.92 22.13 26.11
N PRO A 271 3.77 22.00 26.80
CA PRO A 271 2.95 20.80 26.69
C PRO A 271 2.53 20.46 25.24
N ASN A 272 2.18 21.48 24.44
CA ASN A 272 1.81 21.28 23.05
C ASN A 272 2.99 20.78 22.20
N VAL A 273 4.18 21.31 22.43
CA VAL A 273 5.41 20.86 21.74
C VAL A 273 5.67 19.39 22.04
N LYS A 274 5.57 18.97 23.31
CA LYS A 274 5.75 17.57 23.72
C LYS A 274 4.74 16.62 23.05
N ILE A 275 3.46 16.97 23.09
CA ILE A 275 2.41 16.16 22.47
C ILE A 275 2.63 16.04 20.95
N LEU A 276 3.00 17.14 20.30
CA LEU A 276 3.28 17.15 18.86
C LEU A 276 4.52 16.32 18.53
N SER A 277 5.56 16.34 19.36
CA SER A 277 6.75 15.50 19.23
C SER A 277 6.38 14.01 19.33
N GLU A 278 5.59 13.61 20.31
CA GLU A 278 5.10 12.23 20.45
C GLU A 278 4.30 11.79 19.23
N ILE A 279 3.42 12.65 18.71
CA ILE A 279 2.62 12.36 17.50
C ILE A 279 3.52 12.21 16.28
N TYR A 280 4.45 13.15 16.06
CA TYR A 280 5.36 13.13 14.92
C TYR A 280 6.25 11.87 14.92
N ASN A 281 6.90 11.59 16.05
CA ASN A 281 7.78 10.43 16.20
C ASN A 281 7.00 9.13 15.96
N TRP A 282 5.80 9.01 16.51
CA TRP A 282 4.94 7.86 16.30
C TRP A 282 4.51 7.69 14.82
N ILE A 283 4.23 8.79 14.10
CA ILE A 283 3.84 8.72 12.68
C ILE A 283 5.02 8.31 11.80
N TYR A 284 6.19 8.96 11.96
CA TYR A 284 7.28 8.87 11.00
C TYR A 284 8.35 7.83 11.35
N LEU A 285 8.60 7.56 12.63
CA LEU A 285 9.69 6.66 13.04
C LEU A 285 9.25 5.21 13.23
N GLU A 286 7.95 4.95 13.35
CA GLU A 286 7.43 3.61 13.67
C GLU A 286 6.44 3.10 12.60
N GLY A 287 6.84 2.16 11.75
CA GLY A 287 5.92 1.36 10.94
C GLY A 287 5.16 2.10 9.82
N ASN A 288 3.86 1.85 9.67
CA ASN A 288 3.04 2.35 8.55
C ASN A 288 2.64 3.83 8.74
N THR A 289 3.38 4.72 8.12
CA THR A 289 3.16 6.17 8.18
C THR A 289 1.80 6.59 7.60
N TYR A 290 1.33 5.95 6.52
CA TYR A 290 0.10 6.35 5.83
C TYR A 290 -1.14 6.19 6.72
N ASP A 291 -1.34 5.00 7.27
CA ASP A 291 -2.50 4.73 8.13
C ASP A 291 -2.46 5.56 9.43
N LYS A 292 -1.25 5.70 10.00
CA LYS A 292 -1.04 6.52 11.19
C LYS A 292 -1.36 7.99 10.95
N MET A 293 -0.95 8.54 9.82
CA MET A 293 -1.23 9.93 9.43
C MET A 293 -2.73 10.18 9.30
N ILE A 294 -3.47 9.32 8.62
CA ILE A 294 -4.92 9.44 8.45
C ILE A 294 -5.61 9.47 9.82
N ILE A 295 -5.24 8.54 10.70
CA ILE A 295 -5.87 8.45 12.03
C ILE A 295 -5.48 9.64 12.91
N ALA A 296 -4.21 10.07 12.85
CA ALA A 296 -3.77 11.26 13.57
C ALA A 296 -4.56 12.50 13.12
N ARG A 297 -4.69 12.75 11.82
CA ARG A 297 -5.47 13.87 11.27
C ARG A 297 -6.94 13.81 11.69
N ASN A 298 -7.54 12.66 11.65
CA ASN A 298 -8.93 12.47 12.09
C ASN A 298 -9.13 12.89 13.56
N ILE A 299 -8.27 12.43 14.45
CA ILE A 299 -8.38 12.73 15.89
C ILE A 299 -7.99 14.17 16.20
N ILE A 300 -6.90 14.68 15.60
CA ILE A 300 -6.47 16.07 15.75
C ILE A 300 -7.59 17.00 15.31
N SER A 301 -8.22 16.78 14.15
CA SER A 301 -9.27 17.63 13.61
C SER A 301 -10.52 17.74 14.50
N ILE A 302 -10.78 16.73 15.34
CA ILE A 302 -11.87 16.77 16.32
C ILE A 302 -11.47 17.57 17.55
N ASN A 303 -10.23 17.39 18.02
CA ASN A 303 -9.75 17.95 19.30
C ASN A 303 -9.30 19.41 19.18
N LEU A 304 -9.01 19.89 17.95
CA LEU A 304 -8.69 21.29 17.70
C LEU A 304 -9.95 22.12 17.52
N ILE A 305 -9.95 23.32 18.08
CA ILE A 305 -11.01 24.33 17.92
C ILE A 305 -10.52 25.32 16.85
N ASP A 306 -11.40 25.76 15.97
CA ASP A 306 -11.09 26.81 14.98
C ASP A 306 -10.71 28.10 15.71
N GLY A 307 -9.64 28.76 15.25
CA GLY A 307 -9.16 30.02 15.84
C GLY A 307 -7.68 30.23 15.59
N ASP A 308 -7.13 31.27 16.27
CA ASP A 308 -5.76 31.72 16.07
C ASP A 308 -4.71 30.87 16.81
N SER A 309 -5.13 29.93 17.66
CA SER A 309 -4.21 29.13 18.49
C SER A 309 -4.41 27.63 18.25
N ILE A 310 -3.29 26.94 18.01
CA ILE A 310 -3.24 25.49 17.83
C ILE A 310 -2.87 24.84 19.17
N ASN A 311 -3.87 24.31 19.87
CA ASN A 311 -3.70 23.69 21.18
C ASN A 311 -4.15 22.23 21.16
N PHE A 312 -3.29 21.35 21.69
CA PHE A 312 -3.57 19.93 21.89
C PHE A 312 -3.97 19.66 23.34
N THR A 313 -4.93 18.76 23.54
CA THR A 313 -5.22 18.24 24.89
C THR A 313 -4.25 17.12 25.25
N ASN A 314 -3.94 16.96 26.55
CA ASN A 314 -3.06 15.88 27.03
C ASN A 314 -3.53 14.48 26.62
N SER A 315 -4.82 14.32 26.30
CA SER A 315 -5.39 13.06 25.84
C SER A 315 -5.29 12.83 24.32
N THR A 316 -4.84 13.84 23.54
CA THR A 316 -4.84 13.75 22.07
C THR A 316 -4.01 12.58 21.56
N PHE A 317 -2.78 12.42 22.04
CA PHE A 317 -1.91 11.33 21.60
C PHE A 317 -2.44 9.95 22.01
N SER A 318 -2.92 9.80 23.25
CA SER A 318 -3.53 8.54 23.72
C SER A 318 -4.81 8.19 22.94
N ALA A 319 -5.60 9.18 22.55
CA ALA A 319 -6.76 8.98 21.67
C ALA A 319 -6.35 8.52 20.26
N ILE A 320 -5.29 9.11 19.67
CA ILE A 320 -4.72 8.67 18.39
C ILE A 320 -4.29 7.20 18.48
N GLN A 321 -3.50 6.83 19.48
CA GLN A 321 -3.02 5.46 19.66
C GLN A 321 -4.17 4.46 19.89
N SER A 322 -5.18 4.84 20.66
CA SER A 322 -6.35 3.99 20.91
C SER A 322 -7.15 3.73 19.62
N ASN A 323 -7.39 4.78 18.82
CA ASN A 323 -8.09 4.65 17.55
C ASN A 323 -7.29 3.82 16.54
N PHE A 324 -5.96 3.96 16.50
CA PHE A 324 -5.11 3.14 15.65
C PHE A 324 -5.15 1.65 16.04
N ARG A 325 -5.14 1.35 17.34
CA ARG A 325 -5.31 -0.05 17.81
C ARG A 325 -6.66 -0.63 17.41
N TYR A 326 -7.72 0.16 17.50
CA TYR A 326 -9.05 -0.27 17.06
C TYR A 326 -9.09 -0.53 15.55
N TYR A 327 -8.59 0.41 14.75
CA TYR A 327 -8.46 0.29 13.29
C TYR A 327 -7.67 -0.96 12.87
N SER A 328 -6.52 -1.18 13.47
CA SER A 328 -5.68 -2.35 13.18
C SER A 328 -6.38 -3.67 13.52
N LYS A 329 -7.09 -3.71 14.67
CA LYS A 329 -7.87 -4.88 15.08
C LYS A 329 -9.01 -5.17 14.10
N GLU A 330 -9.69 -4.14 13.63
CA GLU A 330 -10.79 -4.28 12.68
C GLU A 330 -10.29 -4.74 11.30
N ASN A 331 -9.17 -4.23 10.82
CA ASN A 331 -8.53 -4.69 9.59
C ASN A 331 -8.16 -6.17 9.65
N VAL A 332 -7.55 -6.62 10.75
CA VAL A 332 -7.25 -8.05 10.96
C VAL A 332 -8.52 -8.89 10.99
N LYS A 333 -9.57 -8.43 11.66
CA LYS A 333 -10.86 -9.11 11.70
C LYS A 333 -11.48 -9.24 10.31
N ASN A 334 -11.49 -8.16 9.53
CA ASN A 334 -12.00 -8.13 8.16
C ASN A 334 -11.22 -9.08 7.25
N PHE A 335 -9.89 -9.09 7.39
CA PHE A 335 -9.03 -10.04 6.68
C PHE A 335 -9.37 -11.50 7.02
N ILE A 336 -9.52 -11.84 8.31
CA ILE A 336 -9.90 -13.19 8.73
C ILE A 336 -11.30 -13.55 8.20
N THR A 337 -12.24 -12.63 8.23
CA THR A 337 -13.59 -12.83 7.69
C THR A 337 -13.55 -13.11 6.20
N LEU A 338 -12.81 -12.31 5.43
CA LEU A 338 -12.63 -12.50 4.00
C LEU A 338 -12.01 -13.87 3.67
N ARG A 339 -10.97 -14.28 4.42
CA ARG A 339 -10.32 -15.59 4.28
C ARG A 339 -11.31 -16.74 4.55
N ASN A 340 -12.11 -16.60 5.60
CA ASN A 340 -13.11 -17.62 5.97
C ASN A 340 -14.23 -17.70 4.92
N GLU A 341 -14.70 -16.58 4.38
CA GLU A 341 -15.69 -16.56 3.30
C GLU A 341 -15.16 -17.23 2.04
N LEU A 342 -13.93 -16.91 1.64
CA LEU A 342 -13.28 -17.52 0.48
C LEU A 342 -13.15 -19.05 0.68
N SER A 343 -12.68 -19.48 1.85
CA SER A 343 -12.57 -20.91 2.18
C SER A 343 -13.92 -21.62 2.14
N LYS A 344 -14.99 -20.97 2.60
CA LYS A 344 -16.35 -21.49 2.53
C LYS A 344 -16.84 -21.64 1.09
N ILE A 345 -16.62 -20.62 0.25
CA ILE A 345 -16.98 -20.65 -1.17
C ILE A 345 -16.27 -21.81 -1.89
N LEU A 346 -14.97 -22.01 -1.60
CA LEU A 346 -14.21 -23.13 -2.17
C LEU A 346 -14.74 -24.48 -1.73
N LEU A 347 -15.04 -24.66 -0.45
CA LEU A 347 -15.65 -25.88 0.07
C LEU A 347 -17.01 -26.15 -0.59
N ASP A 348 -17.83 -25.14 -0.79
CA ASP A 348 -19.12 -25.26 -1.48
C ASP A 348 -18.93 -25.68 -2.95
N GLN A 349 -17.89 -25.18 -3.63
CA GLN A 349 -17.56 -25.61 -4.99
C GLN A 349 -17.06 -27.07 -5.02
N GLU A 350 -16.23 -27.48 -4.06
CA GLU A 350 -15.80 -28.88 -3.94
C GLU A 350 -17.00 -29.83 -3.72
N ASN A 351 -17.93 -29.46 -2.85
CA ASN A 351 -19.15 -30.21 -2.61
C ASN A 351 -20.03 -30.29 -3.88
N LYS A 352 -20.15 -29.22 -4.64
CA LYS A 352 -20.87 -29.24 -5.94
C LYS A 352 -20.21 -30.19 -6.93
N ILE A 353 -18.88 -30.17 -7.05
CA ILE A 353 -18.13 -31.08 -7.93
C ILE A 353 -18.36 -32.53 -7.50
N ALA A 354 -18.34 -32.82 -6.20
CA ALA A 354 -18.63 -34.15 -5.66
C ALA A 354 -20.09 -34.60 -5.95
N SER A 355 -21.05 -33.66 -5.85
CA SER A 355 -22.46 -33.96 -6.19
C SER A 355 -22.65 -34.29 -7.67
N PHE A 356 -21.96 -33.58 -8.58
CA PHE A 356 -22.06 -33.88 -10.03
C PHE A 356 -21.64 -35.31 -10.36
N VAL A 357 -20.63 -35.83 -9.67
CA VAL A 357 -20.20 -37.23 -9.82
C VAL A 357 -21.22 -38.20 -9.23
N SER A 358 -21.80 -37.87 -8.10
CA SER A 358 -22.88 -38.64 -7.49
C SER A 358 -24.13 -38.66 -8.38
N ASP A 359 -24.50 -37.54 -8.97
CA ASP A 359 -25.62 -37.43 -9.93
C ASP A 359 -25.39 -38.32 -11.14
N PHE A 360 -24.18 -38.29 -11.72
CA PHE A 360 -23.81 -39.18 -12.83
C PHE A 360 -23.95 -40.67 -12.45
N ALA A 361 -23.53 -41.08 -11.25
CA ALA A 361 -23.71 -42.43 -10.78
C ALA A 361 -25.20 -42.79 -10.53
N SER A 362 -26.01 -41.80 -10.13
CA SER A 362 -27.47 -41.97 -10.00
C SER A 362 -28.15 -42.16 -11.36
N ASP A 363 -27.73 -41.41 -12.39
CA ASP A 363 -28.26 -41.54 -13.74
C ASP A 363 -27.93 -42.90 -14.35
N PHE A 364 -26.76 -43.46 -14.03
CA PHE A 364 -26.47 -44.86 -14.35
C PHE A 364 -27.53 -45.81 -13.78
N LYS A 365 -27.84 -45.71 -12.46
CA LYS A 365 -28.83 -46.56 -11.81
C LYS A 365 -30.21 -46.41 -12.45
N LYS A 366 -30.65 -45.17 -12.74
CA LYS A 366 -31.93 -44.86 -13.38
C LYS A 366 -32.02 -45.41 -14.80
N SER A 367 -30.92 -45.42 -15.56
CA SER A 367 -30.87 -45.89 -16.96
C SER A 367 -30.83 -47.42 -17.03
N ILE A 368 -30.09 -48.10 -16.18
CA ILE A 368 -29.88 -49.55 -16.25
C ILE A 368 -31.01 -50.34 -15.58
N LEU A 369 -31.64 -49.80 -14.50
CA LEU A 369 -32.68 -50.48 -13.74
C LEU A 369 -33.90 -50.92 -14.59
N PRO A 370 -34.48 -50.08 -15.47
CA PRO A 370 -35.60 -50.52 -16.34
C PRO A 370 -35.20 -51.65 -17.25
N SER A 371 -33.97 -51.65 -17.78
CA SER A 371 -33.47 -52.72 -18.63
C SER A 371 -33.33 -54.04 -17.88
N ILE A 372 -32.73 -54.02 -16.69
CA ILE A 372 -32.59 -55.19 -15.85
C ILE A 372 -33.96 -55.72 -15.43
N THR A 373 -34.87 -54.84 -15.02
CA THR A 373 -36.24 -55.22 -14.61
C THR A 373 -36.98 -55.87 -15.76
N PHE A 374 -36.86 -55.34 -17.00
CA PHE A 374 -37.45 -55.94 -18.19
C PHE A 374 -36.92 -57.35 -18.42
N PHE A 375 -35.59 -57.55 -18.41
CA PHE A 375 -34.99 -58.88 -18.60
C PHE A 375 -35.45 -59.89 -17.53
N ILE A 376 -35.43 -59.50 -16.27
CA ILE A 376 -35.88 -60.35 -15.17
C ILE A 376 -37.35 -60.70 -15.32
N SER A 377 -38.20 -59.75 -15.74
CA SER A 377 -39.62 -59.96 -15.97
C SER A 377 -39.88 -60.99 -17.11
N VAL A 378 -39.13 -60.86 -18.22
CA VAL A 378 -39.24 -61.81 -19.31
C VAL A 378 -38.83 -63.24 -18.87
N ILE A 379 -37.75 -63.38 -18.14
CA ILE A 379 -37.27 -64.68 -17.62
C ILE A 379 -38.26 -65.24 -16.61
N ALA A 380 -38.78 -64.44 -15.68
CA ALA A 380 -39.75 -64.87 -14.67
C ALA A 380 -41.07 -65.40 -15.30
N ILE A 381 -41.62 -64.68 -16.26
CA ILE A 381 -42.84 -65.07 -16.98
C ILE A 381 -42.63 -66.44 -17.66
N ARG A 382 -41.48 -66.71 -18.23
CA ARG A 382 -41.16 -67.98 -18.91
C ARG A 382 -40.93 -69.12 -17.93
N ALA A 383 -40.25 -68.86 -16.81
CA ALA A 383 -40.07 -69.85 -15.74
C ALA A 383 -41.41 -70.32 -15.19
N ILE A 384 -42.40 -69.45 -15.01
CA ILE A 384 -43.75 -69.79 -14.54
C ILE A 384 -44.55 -70.57 -15.62
N SER A 385 -44.31 -70.26 -16.90
CA SER A 385 -45.04 -70.95 -18.02
C SER A 385 -44.50 -72.31 -18.39
N HIS A 386 -43.55 -72.87 -17.62
CA HIS A 386 -42.90 -74.19 -17.88
C HIS A 386 -42.34 -74.36 -19.31
N GLN A 387 -42.00 -73.29 -20.00
CA GLN A 387 -41.35 -73.32 -21.28
C GLN A 387 -39.83 -73.14 -21.10
N GLU A 388 -39.06 -73.72 -22.04
CA GLU A 388 -37.60 -73.49 -22.04
C GLU A 388 -37.27 -71.99 -22.00
N ILE A 389 -36.45 -71.59 -21.05
CA ILE A 389 -36.14 -70.20 -20.71
C ILE A 389 -35.63 -69.43 -21.94
N PHE A 390 -34.82 -70.06 -22.78
CA PHE A 390 -34.20 -69.42 -23.94
C PHE A 390 -35.14 -69.41 -25.18
N ASN A 391 -36.17 -70.21 -25.30
CA ASN A 391 -37.17 -70.19 -26.36
C ASN A 391 -38.19 -69.01 -26.21
N GLY A 392 -38.05 -68.24 -25.15
CA GLY A 392 -38.99 -67.18 -24.81
C GLY A 392 -38.79 -65.81 -25.46
N PHE A 393 -37.69 -65.61 -26.09
CA PHE A 393 -37.39 -64.33 -26.75
C PHE A 393 -37.94 -64.35 -28.18
N SER A 394 -39.23 -64.04 -28.34
CA SER A 394 -39.76 -63.82 -29.68
C SER A 394 -39.02 -62.70 -30.41
N PRO A 395 -39.02 -62.66 -31.74
CA PRO A 395 -38.33 -61.60 -32.52
C PRO A 395 -38.71 -60.17 -32.11
N ASN A 396 -39.92 -59.97 -31.63
CA ASN A 396 -40.39 -58.67 -31.12
C ASN A 396 -39.82 -58.32 -29.77
N ILE A 397 -39.73 -59.30 -28.81
CA ILE A 397 -39.10 -59.10 -27.51
C ILE A 397 -37.61 -58.82 -27.67
N MET A 398 -36.94 -59.52 -28.62
CA MET A 398 -35.53 -59.27 -28.92
C MET A 398 -35.29 -57.87 -29.48
N LYS A 399 -36.16 -57.36 -30.39
CA LYS A 399 -36.07 -55.96 -30.89
C LYS A 399 -36.25 -54.95 -29.74
N ILE A 400 -37.18 -55.15 -28.81
CA ILE A 400 -37.41 -54.30 -27.66
C ILE A 400 -36.17 -54.32 -26.72
N SER A 401 -35.58 -55.48 -26.49
CA SER A 401 -34.35 -55.63 -25.69
C SER A 401 -33.17 -54.88 -26.31
N ILE A 402 -32.96 -55.00 -27.63
CA ILE A 402 -31.91 -54.28 -28.33
C ILE A 402 -32.16 -52.77 -28.22
N LEU A 403 -33.40 -52.31 -28.43
CA LEU A 403 -33.77 -50.90 -28.28
C LEU A 403 -33.43 -50.36 -26.90
N LEU A 404 -33.70 -51.11 -25.80
CA LEU A 404 -33.38 -50.71 -24.42
C LEU A 404 -31.87 -50.61 -24.22
N VAL A 405 -31.08 -51.56 -24.75
CA VAL A 405 -29.61 -51.50 -24.65
C VAL A 405 -29.04 -50.29 -25.40
N VAL A 406 -29.55 -50.04 -26.64
CA VAL A 406 -29.16 -48.85 -27.44
C VAL A 406 -29.54 -47.57 -26.69
N LEU A 407 -30.74 -47.49 -26.13
CA LEU A 407 -31.18 -46.31 -25.37
C LEU A 407 -30.29 -46.06 -24.14
N SER A 408 -29.91 -47.15 -23.41
CA SER A 408 -28.97 -47.05 -22.30
C SER A 408 -27.58 -46.56 -22.71
N PHE A 409 -27.11 -47.01 -23.89
CA PHE A 409 -25.83 -46.57 -24.46
C PHE A 409 -25.88 -45.10 -24.87
N VAL A 410 -26.94 -44.65 -25.54
CA VAL A 410 -27.14 -43.24 -25.90
C VAL A 410 -27.20 -42.35 -24.65
N ASN A 411 -27.89 -42.81 -23.61
CA ASN A 411 -27.97 -42.10 -22.32
C ASN A 411 -26.60 -41.99 -21.62
N LEU A 412 -25.78 -43.06 -21.67
CA LEU A 412 -24.38 -42.99 -21.20
C LEU A 412 -23.58 -41.92 -21.95
N LEU A 413 -23.64 -41.88 -23.26
CA LEU A 413 -22.92 -40.89 -24.06
C LEU A 413 -23.41 -39.48 -23.78
N TYR A 414 -24.70 -39.26 -23.68
CA TYR A 414 -25.29 -37.96 -23.35
C TYR A 414 -24.85 -37.48 -21.99
N SER A 415 -25.00 -38.29 -20.93
CA SER A 415 -24.62 -37.96 -19.56
C SER A 415 -23.12 -37.70 -19.45
N LEU A 416 -22.28 -38.47 -20.14
CA LEU A 416 -20.82 -38.32 -20.12
C LEU A 416 -20.35 -37.08 -20.82
N PHE A 417 -20.77 -36.87 -22.07
CA PHE A 417 -20.22 -35.82 -22.95
C PHE A 417 -20.87 -34.45 -22.74
N PHE A 418 -22.17 -34.42 -22.53
CA PHE A 418 -22.91 -33.17 -22.45
C PHE A 418 -23.11 -32.69 -21.01
N GLU A 419 -23.57 -33.55 -20.14
CA GLU A 419 -23.96 -33.10 -18.81
C GLU A 419 -22.77 -32.97 -17.87
N LEU A 420 -22.00 -34.03 -17.66
CA LEU A 420 -20.90 -34.04 -16.69
C LEU A 420 -19.73 -33.13 -17.12
N ASN A 421 -19.31 -33.21 -18.39
CA ASN A 421 -18.21 -32.34 -18.87
C ASN A 421 -18.59 -30.86 -18.82
N ARG A 422 -19.81 -30.49 -19.19
CA ARG A 422 -20.31 -29.12 -19.12
C ARG A 422 -20.34 -28.62 -17.67
N LYS A 423 -20.85 -29.41 -16.73
CA LYS A 423 -20.89 -29.04 -15.29
C LYS A 423 -19.49 -28.88 -14.72
N LEU A 424 -18.56 -29.77 -15.04
CA LEU A 424 -17.17 -29.68 -14.55
C LEU A 424 -16.43 -28.48 -15.15
N HIS A 425 -16.60 -28.23 -16.46
CA HIS A 425 -15.97 -27.07 -17.11
C HIS A 425 -16.49 -25.75 -16.51
N TYR A 426 -17.79 -25.63 -16.33
CA TYR A 426 -18.40 -24.46 -15.69
C TYR A 426 -17.87 -24.24 -14.26
N SER A 427 -17.73 -25.30 -13.47
CA SER A 427 -17.18 -25.21 -12.12
C SER A 427 -15.70 -24.79 -12.10
N GLN A 428 -14.89 -25.28 -13.07
CA GLN A 428 -13.50 -24.83 -13.23
C GLN A 428 -13.42 -23.34 -13.56
N GLN A 429 -14.29 -22.87 -14.43
CA GLN A 429 -14.34 -21.46 -14.80
C GLN A 429 -14.75 -20.59 -13.63
N GLN A 430 -15.75 -21.01 -12.83
CA GLN A 430 -16.14 -20.30 -11.59
C GLN A 430 -14.99 -20.19 -10.59
N ILE A 431 -14.22 -21.26 -10.38
CA ILE A 431 -13.07 -21.23 -9.47
C ILE A 431 -12.01 -20.26 -9.98
N LYS A 432 -11.76 -20.24 -11.29
CA LYS A 432 -10.83 -19.28 -11.91
C LYS A 432 -11.30 -17.83 -11.74
N ASP A 433 -12.58 -17.57 -11.97
CA ASP A 433 -13.17 -16.23 -11.79
C ASP A 433 -13.12 -15.78 -10.33
N ILE A 434 -13.34 -16.68 -9.39
CA ILE A 434 -13.18 -16.41 -7.96
C ILE A 434 -11.73 -16.04 -7.65
N LYS A 435 -10.76 -16.85 -8.10
CA LYS A 435 -9.34 -16.57 -7.92
C LYS A 435 -8.95 -15.18 -8.45
N GLU A 436 -9.40 -14.83 -9.65
CA GLU A 436 -9.12 -13.54 -10.27
C GLU A 436 -9.73 -12.35 -9.51
N ARG A 437 -10.96 -12.50 -8.98
CA ARG A 437 -11.58 -11.46 -8.15
C ARG A 437 -10.83 -11.21 -6.84
N TYR A 438 -10.43 -12.27 -6.18
CA TYR A 438 -9.74 -12.17 -4.88
C TYR A 438 -8.25 -11.85 -5.01
N SER A 439 -7.62 -12.03 -6.20
CA SER A 439 -6.24 -11.61 -6.44
C SER A 439 -6.02 -10.08 -6.38
N LYS A 440 -7.09 -9.30 -6.40
CA LYS A 440 -7.06 -7.85 -6.19
C LYS A 440 -7.09 -7.46 -4.70
N LEU A 441 -7.41 -8.39 -3.81
CA LEU A 441 -7.61 -8.16 -2.37
C LEU A 441 -6.59 -8.89 -1.51
N LEU A 442 -6.02 -9.99 -2.00
CA LEU A 442 -5.10 -10.87 -1.30
C LEU A 442 -3.80 -11.01 -2.10
N THR A 443 -2.70 -11.28 -1.43
CA THR A 443 -1.41 -11.55 -2.07
C THR A 443 -1.41 -12.91 -2.79
N GLU A 444 -0.50 -13.10 -3.74
CA GLU A 444 -0.38 -14.37 -4.46
C GLU A 444 -0.06 -15.54 -3.51
N GLU A 445 0.75 -15.31 -2.48
CA GLU A 445 1.09 -16.32 -1.47
C GLU A 445 -0.12 -16.72 -0.62
N GLU A 446 -0.94 -15.77 -0.19
CA GLU A 446 -2.18 -16.01 0.56
C GLU A 446 -3.22 -16.78 -0.28
N ILE A 447 -3.34 -16.42 -1.55
CA ILE A 447 -4.20 -17.13 -2.49
C ILE A 447 -3.72 -18.56 -2.68
N ALA A 448 -2.41 -18.76 -2.90
CA ALA A 448 -1.82 -20.09 -3.06
C ALA A 448 -2.06 -20.97 -1.82
N ASP A 449 -1.95 -20.41 -0.61
CA ASP A 449 -2.23 -21.10 0.64
C ASP A 449 -3.71 -21.52 0.74
N ILE A 450 -4.65 -20.62 0.44
CA ILE A 450 -6.09 -20.89 0.51
C ILE A 450 -6.54 -21.91 -0.56
N PHE A 451 -6.01 -21.77 -1.78
CA PHE A 451 -6.31 -22.69 -2.89
C PHE A 451 -5.50 -23.99 -2.82
N HIS A 452 -4.63 -24.14 -1.82
CA HIS A 452 -3.79 -25.30 -1.64
C HIS A 452 -2.95 -25.65 -2.89
N GLU A 453 -2.35 -24.66 -3.53
CA GLU A 453 -1.52 -24.82 -4.73
C GLU A 453 -0.07 -25.29 -4.43
N GLY A 454 0.28 -25.52 -3.14
CA GLY A 454 1.59 -26.02 -2.73
C GLY A 454 1.77 -27.53 -2.88
N ASP A 455 3.05 -27.99 -2.89
CA ASP A 455 3.49 -29.38 -3.18
C ASP A 455 2.85 -30.49 -2.33
N ASN A 456 2.29 -30.16 -1.17
CA ASN A 456 1.63 -31.13 -0.28
C ASN A 456 0.17 -31.42 -0.62
N CYS A 457 -0.41 -30.72 -1.60
CA CYS A 457 -1.84 -30.79 -1.93
C CYS A 457 -2.18 -31.68 -3.13
N LYS A 458 -1.24 -32.41 -3.71
CA LYS A 458 -1.50 -33.40 -4.77
C LYS A 458 -2.58 -34.45 -4.42
N LYS A 459 -2.90 -34.61 -3.13
CA LYS A 459 -3.92 -35.59 -2.66
C LYS A 459 -5.34 -35.04 -2.53
N ARG A 460 -5.55 -33.73 -2.60
CA ARG A 460 -6.85 -33.07 -2.36
C ARG A 460 -7.46 -32.39 -3.59
N ASN A 461 -7.02 -32.77 -4.75
CA ASN A 461 -7.56 -32.17 -5.97
C ASN A 461 -8.93 -32.81 -6.25
N CYS A 462 -10.01 -32.12 -5.92
CA CYS A 462 -11.39 -32.55 -6.14
C CYS A 462 -11.67 -32.96 -7.59
N PHE A 463 -10.99 -32.34 -8.55
CA PHE A 463 -11.08 -32.70 -9.95
C PHE A 463 -10.39 -34.04 -10.27
N ILE A 464 -9.29 -34.38 -9.59
CA ILE A 464 -8.65 -35.72 -9.74
C ILE A 464 -9.56 -36.77 -9.17
N PHE A 465 -10.16 -36.53 -8.00
CA PHE A 465 -11.16 -37.44 -7.42
C PHE A 465 -12.35 -37.58 -8.34
N ALA A 466 -12.94 -36.50 -8.80
CA ALA A 466 -14.06 -36.51 -9.74
C ALA A 466 -13.73 -37.30 -11.03
N ARG A 467 -12.50 -37.11 -11.57
CA ARG A 467 -12.04 -37.82 -12.77
C ARG A 467 -11.90 -39.34 -12.54
N LYS A 468 -11.34 -39.77 -11.40
CA LYS A 468 -11.24 -41.18 -11.05
C LYS A 468 -12.62 -41.79 -10.85
N GLN A 469 -13.50 -41.17 -10.07
CA GLN A 469 -14.85 -41.66 -9.81
C GLN A 469 -15.68 -41.73 -11.10
N ARG A 470 -15.51 -40.73 -12.01
CA ARG A 470 -16.10 -40.78 -13.35
C ARG A 470 -15.65 -42.03 -14.11
N CYS A 471 -14.35 -42.31 -14.12
CA CYS A 471 -13.81 -43.48 -14.80
C CYS A 471 -14.43 -44.78 -14.27
N TYR A 472 -14.52 -44.95 -12.94
CA TYR A 472 -15.18 -46.13 -12.33
C TYR A 472 -16.64 -46.25 -12.77
N SER A 473 -17.41 -45.16 -12.69
CA SER A 473 -18.82 -45.17 -13.08
C SER A 473 -19.03 -45.49 -14.56
N VAL A 474 -18.20 -44.96 -15.43
CA VAL A 474 -18.24 -45.25 -16.88
C VAL A 474 -17.87 -46.71 -17.16
N CYS A 475 -16.84 -47.25 -16.50
CA CYS A 475 -16.45 -48.66 -16.63
C CYS A 475 -17.57 -49.59 -16.17
N MET A 476 -18.19 -49.29 -15.02
CA MET A 476 -19.32 -50.08 -14.51
C MET A 476 -20.53 -50.04 -15.46
N TRP A 477 -20.90 -48.86 -15.95
CA TRP A 477 -22.02 -48.72 -16.88
C TRP A 477 -21.73 -49.42 -18.21
N GLY A 478 -20.52 -49.24 -18.78
CA GLY A 478 -20.06 -49.90 -19.98
C GLY A 478 -20.02 -51.42 -19.82
N ALA A 479 -19.54 -51.94 -18.71
CA ALA A 479 -19.53 -53.38 -18.40
C ALA A 479 -20.95 -53.98 -18.35
N CYS A 480 -21.92 -53.28 -17.75
CA CYS A 480 -23.31 -53.71 -17.71
C CYS A 480 -23.93 -53.75 -19.12
N ILE A 481 -23.70 -52.72 -19.94
CA ILE A 481 -24.19 -52.70 -21.34
C ILE A 481 -23.55 -53.81 -22.15
N LEU A 482 -22.25 -54.06 -21.99
CA LEU A 482 -21.53 -55.12 -22.71
C LEU A 482 -22.07 -56.51 -22.29
N LEU A 483 -22.28 -56.74 -20.99
CA LEU A 483 -22.82 -57.99 -20.48
C LEU A 483 -24.24 -58.25 -21.04
N MET A 484 -25.10 -57.22 -21.04
CA MET A 484 -26.42 -57.32 -21.65
C MET A 484 -26.35 -57.59 -23.16
N SER A 485 -25.43 -56.98 -23.88
CA SER A 485 -25.24 -57.18 -25.33
C SER A 485 -24.75 -58.60 -25.65
N VAL A 486 -23.81 -59.15 -24.85
CA VAL A 486 -23.30 -60.52 -24.98
C VAL A 486 -24.43 -61.54 -24.69
N LEU A 487 -25.24 -61.26 -23.68
CA LEU A 487 -26.40 -62.14 -23.32
C LEU A 487 -27.41 -62.16 -24.46
N LEU A 488 -27.75 -61.04 -25.05
CA LEU A 488 -28.64 -60.93 -26.22
C LEU A 488 -28.07 -61.65 -27.47
N TYR A 489 -26.77 -61.51 -27.71
CA TYR A 489 -26.07 -62.16 -28.81
C TYR A 489 -26.13 -63.70 -28.63
N TRP A 490 -25.89 -64.21 -27.42
CA TRP A 490 -25.92 -65.64 -27.10
C TRP A 490 -27.32 -66.23 -27.30
N ILE A 491 -28.36 -65.50 -26.85
CA ILE A 491 -29.78 -65.89 -27.04
C ILE A 491 -30.12 -65.91 -28.54
N GLY A 492 -29.61 -64.94 -29.32
CA GLY A 492 -29.79 -64.88 -30.76
C GLY A 492 -29.18 -66.08 -31.53
N LEU A 493 -27.94 -66.43 -31.15
CA LEU A 493 -27.25 -67.61 -31.71
C LEU A 493 -27.98 -68.92 -31.46
N ASP A 494 -28.50 -69.10 -30.22
CA ASP A 494 -29.27 -70.31 -29.85
C ASP A 494 -30.57 -70.43 -30.67
N GLN A 495 -31.20 -69.31 -31.00
CA GLN A 495 -32.38 -69.28 -31.86
C GLN A 495 -32.07 -69.60 -33.32
N ASP A 496 -30.92 -69.13 -33.87
CA ASP A 496 -30.53 -69.42 -35.23
C ASP A 496 -30.09 -70.88 -35.39
N LEU A 497 -29.40 -71.47 -34.42
CA LEU A 497 -29.05 -72.88 -34.40
C LEU A 497 -30.31 -73.75 -34.37
N LYS A 498 -31.31 -73.46 -33.55
CA LYS A 498 -32.55 -74.15 -33.49
C LYS A 498 -33.43 -73.97 -34.75
N LYS A 499 -33.35 -72.92 -35.46
CA LYS A 499 -33.94 -72.68 -36.78
C LYS A 499 -33.33 -73.60 -37.86
N VAL A 500 -32.00 -73.75 -37.83
CA VAL A 500 -31.29 -74.65 -38.74
C VAL A 500 -31.70 -76.13 -38.47
N GLU A 501 -31.71 -76.57 -37.21
CA GLU A 501 -32.18 -77.90 -36.84
C GLU A 501 -33.68 -78.18 -37.27
N LYS A 502 -34.54 -77.17 -37.09
CA LYS A 502 -35.93 -77.27 -37.52
C LYS A 502 -36.11 -77.28 -39.03
N ASN A 503 -35.22 -76.63 -39.78
CA ASN A 503 -35.23 -76.69 -41.21
C ASN A 503 -34.64 -78.00 -41.75
N GLU A 504 -33.64 -78.58 -41.12
CA GLU A 504 -33.14 -79.91 -41.46
C GLU A 504 -34.22 -81.01 -41.20
N HIS A 505 -34.94 -80.92 -40.07
CA HIS A 505 -36.05 -81.85 -39.80
C HIS A 505 -37.25 -81.67 -40.78
N ASN A 506 -37.53 -80.48 -41.29
CA ASN A 506 -38.56 -80.25 -42.26
C ASN A 506 -38.11 -80.66 -43.68
N ILE A 507 -36.80 -80.71 -44.02
CA ILE A 507 -36.31 -81.24 -45.29
C ILE A 507 -36.40 -82.78 -45.26
N GLU A 508 -36.13 -83.44 -44.19
CA GLU A 508 -36.29 -84.88 -44.03
C GLU A 508 -37.80 -85.33 -44.13
N TYR A 509 -38.75 -84.46 -43.66
CA TYR A 509 -40.18 -84.72 -43.75
C TYR A 509 -40.79 -84.45 -45.17
N VAL A 510 -40.18 -83.66 -45.97
CA VAL A 510 -40.62 -83.32 -47.39
C VAL A 510 -40.11 -84.35 -48.36
N ASP A 511 -39.00 -85.06 -48.10
CA ASP A 511 -38.54 -86.17 -48.97
C ASP A 511 -39.29 -87.48 -48.75
N SER A 512 -39.99 -87.64 -47.60
CA SER A 512 -40.79 -88.82 -47.32
C SER A 512 -42.25 -88.79 -47.88
N VAL A 513 -42.72 -87.67 -48.45
CA VAL A 513 -44.10 -87.50 -48.91
C VAL A 513 -44.17 -87.42 -50.44
N LYS A 514 -43.06 -87.59 -51.22
CA LYS A 514 -43.05 -87.60 -52.68
C LYS A 514 -43.36 -88.90 -53.37
N HIS A 515 -43.82 -89.94 -52.62
CA HIS A 515 -44.32 -91.17 -53.21
C HIS A 515 -45.76 -91.46 -52.77
N LEU A 516 -46.73 -90.64 -53.28
CA LEU A 516 -48.13 -91.06 -53.55
C LEU A 516 -48.88 -89.88 -54.20
N SER A 517 -49.05 -89.95 -55.46
CA SER A 517 -50.10 -89.26 -56.26
C SER A 517 -51.18 -90.28 -56.61
N PRO A 518 -52.27 -89.91 -57.32
CA PRO A 518 -52.96 -88.64 -57.61
C PRO A 518 -54.51 -88.76 -57.31
N ILE A 519 -55.27 -87.70 -57.67
CA ILE A 519 -56.60 -87.67 -58.24
C ILE A 519 -57.54 -86.60 -57.63
N ILE A 520 -58.03 -85.76 -58.62
CA ILE A 520 -59.37 -85.11 -58.73
C ILE A 520 -59.49 -83.71 -58.01
N ASP A 521 -59.47 -82.71 -58.77
CA ASP A 521 -60.45 -81.90 -59.54
C ASP A 521 -61.37 -80.98 -58.70
N ASN A 522 -61.27 -79.76 -59.14
CA ASN A 522 -62.31 -78.70 -59.35
C ASN A 522 -63.26 -78.32 -58.19
N VAL A 523 -63.36 -77.10 -57.90
CA VAL A 523 -64.48 -76.21 -58.26
C VAL A 523 -64.23 -74.78 -57.71
N GLN A 524 -64.36 -73.88 -58.54
CA GLN A 524 -64.50 -72.43 -58.56
C GLN A 524 -65.40 -71.81 -57.46
N ILE A 525 -65.20 -70.54 -57.20
CA ILE A 525 -66.06 -69.36 -57.43
C ILE A 525 -65.82 -68.38 -56.25
N LYS A 526 -65.27 -67.23 -56.38
CA LYS A 526 -65.71 -65.88 -56.89
C LYS A 526 -66.45 -65.05 -55.82
N THR A 527 -66.00 -63.79 -55.82
CA THR A 527 -66.74 -62.51 -55.58
C THR A 527 -66.96 -62.08 -54.15
N ALA A 528 -66.93 -60.89 -53.76
CA ALA A 528 -66.79 -59.52 -54.35
C ALA A 528 -66.59 -58.54 -53.24
N CYS A 529 -65.88 -57.51 -53.45
CA CYS A 529 -66.33 -56.12 -53.57
C CYS A 529 -67.11 -55.55 -52.36
N ASP A 530 -66.79 -54.49 -51.89
CA ASP A 530 -66.81 -53.10 -52.13
C ASP A 530 -67.25 -52.24 -50.94
N THR A 531 -66.66 -51.08 -50.88
CA THR A 531 -67.23 -49.76 -50.56
C THR A 531 -67.47 -49.37 -49.07
N LEU A 532 -67.20 -48.25 -48.59
CA LEU A 532 -67.21 -46.83 -48.96
C LEU A 532 -66.57 -46.05 -47.84
N LYS A 533 -65.69 -45.18 -48.01
CA LYS A 533 -65.83 -43.74 -48.21
C LYS A 533 -66.64 -42.97 -47.19
N THR A 534 -66.01 -41.92 -46.85
CA THR A 534 -66.45 -40.50 -46.58
C THR A 534 -66.46 -40.11 -45.14
N ASP A 535 -66.06 -39.05 -44.75
CA ASP A 535 -65.80 -37.66 -45.06
C ASP A 535 -65.73 -36.88 -43.73
N THR A 536 -65.00 -36.03 -43.65
CA THR A 536 -64.89 -34.59 -43.80
C THR A 536 -64.63 -33.84 -42.48
N ASN A 537 -63.67 -32.98 -42.56
CA ASN A 537 -63.66 -31.52 -42.18
C ASN A 537 -64.17 -31.11 -40.78
N SER A 538 -63.58 -30.29 -40.09
CA SER A 538 -63.11 -28.92 -40.39
C SER A 538 -62.91 -28.15 -39.12
N LEU A 539 -62.08 -27.20 -39.25
CA LEU A 539 -62.18 -25.82 -38.77
C LEU A 539 -61.70 -25.46 -37.35
N ASN A 540 -60.68 -24.71 -37.43
CA ASN A 540 -60.49 -23.27 -37.13
C ASN A 540 -60.08 -22.86 -35.71
N ASN A 541 -58.98 -22.24 -35.70
CA ASN A 541 -58.71 -20.78 -35.44
C ASN A 541 -59.02 -20.34 -34.00
N GLU A 542 -58.12 -19.73 -33.42
CA GLU A 542 -57.68 -18.33 -33.34
C GLU A 542 -56.79 -18.12 -32.13
N ARG A 543 -55.60 -17.60 -32.30
CA ARG A 543 -55.21 -16.18 -32.12
C ARG A 543 -55.47 -15.57 -30.73
N PHE A 544 -54.47 -15.12 -30.08
CA PHE A 544 -54.08 -13.75 -29.75
C PHE A 544 -53.08 -13.78 -28.55
N LYS A 545 -51.87 -13.35 -28.77
CA LYS A 545 -51.30 -11.98 -28.56
C LYS A 545 -51.27 -11.46 -27.13
N LYS A 546 -50.07 -11.14 -26.76
CA LYS A 546 -49.53 -9.92 -26.18
C LYS A 546 -48.89 -10.05 -24.77
N SER A 547 -47.63 -9.77 -24.80
CA SER A 547 -46.89 -9.08 -23.73
C SER A 547 -47.47 -7.65 -23.56
N PRO A 548 -47.06 -6.77 -22.66
CA PRO A 548 -45.72 -6.58 -22.14
C PRO A 548 -45.61 -5.95 -20.72
N ASN A 549 -44.36 -5.75 -20.30
CA ASN A 549 -43.84 -4.64 -19.44
C ASN A 549 -44.43 -4.52 -18.03
N SER A 550 -43.70 -4.23 -17.04
CA SER A 550 -42.67 -3.22 -16.78
C SER A 550 -42.31 -3.24 -15.30
N VAL A 551 -41.05 -3.01 -15.03
CA VAL A 551 -40.59 -1.83 -14.30
C VAL A 551 -40.63 -1.85 -12.76
N CYS A 552 -39.45 -1.67 -12.26
CA CYS A 552 -38.97 -0.78 -11.20
C CYS A 552 -38.80 -1.28 -9.77
N ASN A 553 -37.59 -1.05 -9.41
CA ASN A 553 -37.08 -0.41 -8.19
C ASN A 553 -37.33 -1.04 -6.81
N GLN A 554 -36.31 -1.52 -6.24
CA GLN A 554 -35.52 -0.79 -5.23
C GLN A 554 -34.14 -1.44 -5.09
#